data_4097e20a7442d6bf5ee40a71ff188d89
#
_entry.id   4097e20a7442d6bf5ee40a71ff188d89
#
_cell.length_a   1.000
_cell.length_b   1.000
_cell.length_c   1.000
_cell.angle_alpha   90.00
_cell.angle_beta   90.00
_cell.angle_gamma   90.00
#
_symmetry.space_group_name_H-M   'P 1'
#
loop_
_entity.id
_entity.type
_entity.pdbx_description
1 polymer ?
#
loop_
_entity_poly.entity_id
_entity_poly.type
_entity_poly.pdbx_seq_one_letter_code
_entity_poly.pdbx_strand_id
1 'polypeptide(L)'
;RPTKALINLEAIRYNIQQMGAHIPKDTLKWAVVKANAYGHGAIAVARAIQDDVDGFCVSNIDEAIELRQAGIAKKILILGVSEVESFSLAKDFDITLTVAGLEWIENLLATESDLSGLTVHLKIDSGMGRIGFRSTSEAAQAQALLKEHGANVEGIFTHFATADEESDSYFNQQLECFKEIIAGLQEVPELVHASNSATTLWHAETIFNAVRMGDSMYGLNPSGQVLDLPYELKPALTLETAIIHVKTVPAGACMGYGATYQADSEQVIATLPIGYADGWTRDMQNFLVLVDGQLCPIVGRVSMDQITVRLPKIYPLGTKVTLIGSDGDKEITATDVAVYRGTINYEVVCLLSDRVPREYH
;
A
#
# COMPACT_ATOMS: atom_id res chain seq x y z
N ARG A 1 0.02 0.31 25.63
CA ARG A 1 -0.23 1.74 25.59
C ARG A 1 -1.54 2.02 24.81
N PRO A 2 -2.18 3.20 24.95
CA PRO A 2 -3.47 3.43 24.29
C PRO A 2 -3.40 3.69 22.78
N THR A 3 -2.20 3.94 22.23
CA THR A 3 -2.01 4.17 20.79
C THR A 3 -2.13 2.86 20.03
N LYS A 4 -3.04 2.79 19.07
CA LYS A 4 -3.32 1.60 18.27
C LYS A 4 -3.94 1.95 16.93
N ALA A 5 -3.78 1.07 15.96
CA ALA A 5 -4.49 1.09 14.69
C ALA A 5 -5.60 0.03 14.73
N LEU A 6 -6.84 0.46 14.56
CA LEU A 6 -7.98 -0.43 14.41
C LEU A 6 -8.14 -0.76 12.93
N ILE A 7 -8.14 -2.03 12.59
CA ILE A 7 -8.24 -2.50 11.21
C ILE A 7 -9.57 -3.23 11.02
N ASN A 8 -10.42 -2.65 10.17
CA ASN A 8 -11.70 -3.24 9.80
C ASN A 8 -11.50 -4.17 8.61
N LEU A 9 -11.44 -5.48 8.87
CA LEU A 9 -11.25 -6.50 7.84
C LEU A 9 -12.46 -6.64 6.91
N GLU A 10 -13.67 -6.42 7.42
CA GLU A 10 -14.89 -6.43 6.60
C GLU A 10 -14.94 -5.26 5.63
N ALA A 11 -14.38 -4.10 5.99
CA ALA A 11 -14.23 -2.98 5.06
C ALA A 11 -13.32 -3.36 3.88
N ILE A 12 -12.23 -4.08 4.11
CA ILE A 12 -11.34 -4.55 3.04
C ILE A 12 -12.09 -5.53 2.13
N ARG A 13 -12.82 -6.50 2.67
CA ARG A 13 -13.64 -7.42 1.89
C ARG A 13 -14.71 -6.69 1.08
N TYR A 14 -15.41 -5.74 1.69
CA TYR A 14 -16.37 -4.89 1.00
C TYR A 14 -15.73 -4.16 -0.20
N ASN A 15 -14.56 -3.57 -0.03
CA ASN A 15 -13.86 -2.86 -1.10
C ASN A 15 -13.49 -3.80 -2.26
N ILE A 16 -12.98 -5.00 -1.95
CA ILE A 16 -12.68 -6.02 -2.96
C ILE A 16 -13.94 -6.40 -3.74
N GLN A 17 -15.06 -6.60 -3.06
CA GLN A 17 -16.34 -6.95 -3.69
C GLN A 17 -16.86 -5.81 -4.56
N GLN A 18 -16.78 -4.56 -4.11
CA GLN A 18 -17.15 -3.38 -4.90
C GLN A 18 -16.32 -3.27 -6.17
N MET A 19 -15.01 -3.38 -6.06
CA MET A 19 -14.12 -3.35 -7.21
C MET A 19 -14.40 -4.52 -8.16
N GLY A 20 -14.61 -5.72 -7.63
CA GLY A 20 -14.94 -6.91 -8.40
C GLY A 20 -16.26 -6.81 -9.16
N ALA A 21 -17.23 -6.07 -8.62
CA ALA A 21 -18.54 -5.85 -9.27
C ALA A 21 -18.49 -4.89 -10.47
N HIS A 22 -17.42 -4.10 -10.59
CA HIS A 22 -17.26 -3.06 -11.62
C HIS A 22 -16.18 -3.38 -12.67
N ILE A 23 -15.69 -4.60 -12.68
CA ILE A 23 -14.71 -5.10 -13.67
C ILE A 23 -15.29 -6.27 -14.47
N PRO A 24 -14.70 -6.69 -15.61
CA PRO A 24 -15.16 -7.82 -16.38
C PRO A 24 -15.27 -9.10 -15.52
N LYS A 25 -16.32 -9.89 -15.73
CA LYS A 25 -16.76 -10.96 -14.83
C LYS A 25 -15.70 -12.01 -14.50
N ASP A 26 -14.90 -12.42 -15.46
CA ASP A 26 -13.91 -13.49 -15.29
C ASP A 26 -12.50 -12.97 -14.98
N THR A 27 -12.39 -11.70 -14.58
CA THR A 27 -11.13 -11.09 -14.20
C THR A 27 -10.60 -11.67 -12.91
N LEU A 28 -9.36 -12.14 -12.91
CA LEU A 28 -8.67 -12.57 -11.70
C LEU A 28 -8.33 -11.37 -10.81
N LYS A 29 -8.52 -11.53 -9.52
CA LYS A 29 -8.29 -10.50 -8.51
C LYS A 29 -7.07 -10.87 -7.68
N TRP A 30 -6.05 -10.05 -7.73
CA TRP A 30 -4.85 -10.21 -6.94
C TRP A 30 -4.77 -9.08 -5.91
N ALA A 31 -4.60 -9.45 -4.64
CA ALA A 31 -4.49 -8.50 -3.54
C ALA A 31 -3.02 -8.13 -3.31
N VAL A 32 -2.72 -6.84 -3.27
CA VAL A 32 -1.37 -6.34 -2.99
C VAL A 32 -1.24 -6.12 -1.49
N VAL A 33 -0.47 -6.99 -0.84
CA VAL A 33 -0.26 -7.01 0.62
C VAL A 33 1.20 -6.73 1.03
N LYS A 34 1.99 -6.16 0.11
CA LYS A 34 3.37 -5.70 0.40
C LYS A 34 3.39 -4.62 1.48
N ALA A 35 4.56 -4.35 2.05
CA ALA A 35 4.76 -3.38 3.10
C ALA A 35 3.78 -3.58 4.27
N ASN A 36 3.71 -4.82 4.76
CA ASN A 36 2.79 -5.24 5.83
C ASN A 36 1.33 -4.88 5.51
N ALA A 37 0.88 -5.19 4.27
CA ALA A 37 -0.45 -4.82 3.76
C ALA A 37 -0.70 -3.31 3.89
N TYR A 38 0.23 -2.48 3.39
CA TYR A 38 0.14 -1.01 3.52
C TYR A 38 -0.04 -0.57 4.99
N GLY A 39 0.69 -1.21 5.89
CA GLY A 39 0.59 -0.94 7.32
C GLY A 39 -0.62 -1.54 8.04
N HIS A 40 -1.49 -2.27 7.35
CA HIS A 40 -2.71 -2.87 7.94
C HIS A 40 -2.49 -4.24 8.59
N GLY A 41 -1.33 -4.89 8.33
CA GLY A 41 -1.01 -6.22 8.86
C GLY A 41 -1.22 -7.34 7.83
N ALA A 42 -0.15 -7.73 7.13
CA ALA A 42 -0.20 -8.64 5.98
C ALA A 42 -0.85 -9.99 6.28
N ILE A 43 -0.48 -10.63 7.39
CA ILE A 43 -0.99 -11.96 7.76
C ILE A 43 -2.50 -11.92 8.03
N ALA A 44 -2.95 -10.96 8.85
CA ALA A 44 -4.37 -10.86 9.22
C ALA A 44 -5.23 -10.50 8.01
N VAL A 45 -4.77 -9.54 7.19
CA VAL A 45 -5.45 -9.15 5.95
C VAL A 45 -5.53 -10.35 4.98
N ALA A 46 -4.39 -11.00 4.70
CA ALA A 46 -4.36 -12.12 3.76
C ALA A 46 -5.29 -13.27 4.18
N ARG A 47 -5.29 -13.63 5.46
CA ARG A 47 -6.20 -14.65 6.01
C ARG A 47 -7.66 -14.27 5.86
N ALA A 48 -8.00 -13.02 6.09
CA ALA A 48 -9.39 -12.55 6.01
C ALA A 48 -9.94 -12.56 4.58
N ILE A 49 -9.09 -12.29 3.57
CA ILE A 49 -9.54 -12.07 2.18
C ILE A 49 -9.18 -13.20 1.21
N GLN A 50 -8.47 -14.24 1.65
CA GLN A 50 -7.97 -15.29 0.75
C GLN A 50 -9.06 -15.97 -0.08
N ASP A 51 -10.29 -16.04 0.42
CA ASP A 51 -11.42 -16.61 -0.31
C ASP A 51 -12.07 -15.63 -1.31
N ASP A 52 -11.76 -14.35 -1.21
CA ASP A 52 -12.29 -13.29 -2.07
C ASP A 52 -11.34 -12.94 -3.24
N VAL A 53 -10.11 -13.49 -3.24
CA VAL A 53 -9.07 -13.19 -4.23
C VAL A 53 -8.43 -14.45 -4.80
N ASP A 54 -7.81 -14.31 -5.97
CA ASP A 54 -7.17 -15.43 -6.69
C ASP A 54 -5.69 -15.57 -6.34
N GLY A 55 -5.06 -14.51 -5.85
CA GLY A 55 -3.66 -14.50 -5.46
C GLY A 55 -3.26 -13.25 -4.71
N PHE A 56 -2.02 -13.22 -4.27
CA PHE A 56 -1.41 -12.13 -3.54
C PHE A 56 -0.18 -11.60 -4.25
N CYS A 57 0.05 -10.30 -4.14
CA CYS A 57 1.27 -9.64 -4.61
C CYS A 57 2.03 -9.05 -3.42
N VAL A 58 3.32 -9.29 -3.40
CA VAL A 58 4.25 -8.79 -2.38
C VAL A 58 5.47 -8.13 -3.04
N SER A 59 6.35 -7.52 -2.27
CA SER A 59 7.50 -6.80 -2.78
C SER A 59 8.76 -7.68 -2.93
N ASN A 60 8.96 -8.60 -2.00
CA ASN A 60 10.20 -9.38 -1.87
C ASN A 60 9.95 -10.80 -1.34
N ILE A 61 11.02 -11.58 -1.30
CA ILE A 61 10.97 -12.99 -0.90
C ILE A 61 10.59 -13.17 0.58
N ASP A 62 11.02 -12.28 1.46
CA ASP A 62 10.74 -12.39 2.89
C ASP A 62 9.23 -12.21 3.17
N GLU A 63 8.60 -11.21 2.54
CA GLU A 63 7.15 -11.00 2.62
C GLU A 63 6.38 -12.23 2.09
N ALA A 64 6.85 -12.83 1.00
CA ALA A 64 6.23 -14.03 0.43
C ALA A 64 6.32 -15.24 1.36
N ILE A 65 7.50 -15.49 1.94
CA ILE A 65 7.73 -16.58 2.89
C ILE A 65 6.89 -16.38 4.15
N GLU A 66 6.79 -15.16 4.65
CA GLU A 66 5.95 -14.84 5.82
C GLU A 66 4.49 -15.25 5.59
N LEU A 67 3.93 -14.96 4.41
CA LEU A 67 2.58 -15.39 4.04
C LEU A 67 2.47 -16.92 3.95
N ARG A 68 3.44 -17.61 3.36
CA ARG A 68 3.45 -19.07 3.28
C ARG A 68 3.51 -19.70 4.66
N GLN A 69 4.37 -19.21 5.55
CA GLN A 69 4.47 -19.67 6.93
C GLN A 69 3.18 -19.42 7.74
N ALA A 70 2.44 -18.38 7.38
CA ALA A 70 1.12 -18.10 7.95
C ALA A 70 -0.01 -19.00 7.40
N GLY A 71 0.30 -19.92 6.47
CA GLY A 71 -0.63 -20.90 5.91
C GLY A 71 -1.41 -20.40 4.67
N ILE A 72 -0.99 -19.32 4.03
CA ILE A 72 -1.61 -18.84 2.79
C ILE A 72 -1.19 -19.76 1.64
N ALA A 73 -2.19 -20.45 1.03
CA ALA A 73 -1.97 -21.40 -0.06
C ALA A 73 -2.20 -20.82 -1.47
N LYS A 74 -2.79 -19.64 -1.58
CA LYS A 74 -3.04 -18.95 -2.86
C LYS A 74 -1.71 -18.60 -3.56
N LYS A 75 -1.76 -18.34 -4.87
CA LYS A 75 -0.59 -17.85 -5.62
C LYS A 75 -0.01 -16.59 -4.97
N ILE A 76 1.31 -16.49 -4.93
CA ILE A 76 2.03 -15.31 -4.44
C ILE A 76 3.01 -14.89 -5.52
N LEU A 77 2.85 -13.66 -6.00
CA LEU A 77 3.73 -13.02 -6.97
C LEU A 77 4.58 -11.94 -6.27
N ILE A 78 5.89 -12.04 -6.40
CA ILE A 78 6.79 -10.95 -6.03
C ILE A 78 6.84 -9.94 -7.18
N LEU A 79 6.42 -8.71 -6.93
CA LEU A 79 6.36 -7.65 -7.96
C LEU A 79 7.72 -7.02 -8.26
N GLY A 80 8.66 -7.08 -7.31
CA GLY A 80 10.03 -6.62 -7.47
C GLY A 80 10.92 -7.67 -8.13
N VAL A 81 12.13 -7.27 -8.51
CA VAL A 81 13.17 -8.21 -8.91
C VAL A 81 13.82 -8.80 -7.67
N SER A 82 13.88 -10.12 -7.60
CA SER A 82 14.58 -10.85 -6.54
C SER A 82 16.03 -11.12 -6.93
N GLU A 83 16.89 -11.31 -5.94
CA GLU A 83 18.24 -11.80 -6.16
C GLU A 83 18.20 -13.24 -6.73
N VAL A 84 19.18 -13.63 -7.53
CA VAL A 84 19.21 -14.96 -8.15
C VAL A 84 19.26 -16.09 -7.11
N GLU A 85 19.84 -15.83 -5.96
CA GLU A 85 19.94 -16.75 -4.81
C GLU A 85 18.54 -17.09 -4.23
N SER A 86 17.54 -16.27 -4.48
CA SER A 86 16.15 -16.53 -4.08
C SER A 86 15.49 -17.67 -4.87
N PHE A 87 16.10 -18.16 -5.93
CA PHE A 87 15.56 -19.21 -6.81
C PHE A 87 15.13 -20.46 -6.04
N SER A 88 16.01 -21.00 -5.19
CA SER A 88 15.70 -22.20 -4.40
C SER A 88 14.52 -21.95 -3.45
N LEU A 89 14.51 -20.81 -2.76
CA LEU A 89 13.42 -20.43 -1.86
C LEU A 89 12.11 -20.26 -2.62
N ALA A 90 12.14 -19.66 -3.81
CA ALA A 90 10.96 -19.50 -4.65
C ALA A 90 10.34 -20.86 -5.03
N LYS A 91 11.18 -21.84 -5.38
CA LYS A 91 10.73 -23.22 -5.65
C LYS A 91 10.19 -23.90 -4.39
N ASP A 92 10.94 -23.86 -3.30
CA ASP A 92 10.60 -24.57 -2.05
C ASP A 92 9.28 -24.06 -1.45
N PHE A 93 9.00 -22.77 -1.58
CA PHE A 93 7.79 -22.13 -1.06
C PHE A 93 6.70 -21.88 -2.12
N ASP A 94 6.87 -22.37 -3.34
CA ASP A 94 5.92 -22.14 -4.44
C ASP A 94 5.58 -20.66 -4.64
N ILE A 95 6.61 -19.84 -4.84
CA ILE A 95 6.51 -18.39 -5.02
C ILE A 95 6.83 -18.05 -6.47
N THR A 96 5.98 -17.23 -7.10
CA THR A 96 6.17 -16.73 -8.46
C THR A 96 7.09 -15.50 -8.45
N LEU A 97 8.15 -15.53 -9.26
CA LEU A 97 9.11 -14.44 -9.38
C LEU A 97 8.79 -13.53 -10.57
N THR A 98 9.18 -12.27 -10.46
CA THR A 98 9.21 -11.32 -11.58
C THR A 98 10.59 -11.34 -12.24
N VAL A 99 10.61 -11.53 -13.56
CA VAL A 99 11.80 -11.42 -14.39
C VAL A 99 11.71 -10.16 -15.24
N ALA A 100 12.71 -9.29 -15.12
CA ALA A 100 12.69 -7.95 -15.71
C ALA A 100 13.91 -7.62 -16.59
N GLY A 101 14.86 -8.55 -16.75
CA GLY A 101 16.06 -8.34 -17.55
C GLY A 101 16.75 -9.66 -17.95
N LEU A 102 17.42 -9.65 -19.09
CA LEU A 102 18.18 -10.82 -19.60
C LEU A 102 19.37 -11.15 -18.72
N GLU A 103 20.09 -10.15 -18.21
CA GLU A 103 21.23 -10.33 -17.32
C GLU A 103 20.86 -11.14 -16.06
N TRP A 104 19.67 -10.93 -15.51
CA TRP A 104 19.19 -11.73 -14.37
C TRP A 104 19.07 -13.22 -14.74
N ILE A 105 18.54 -13.51 -15.93
CA ILE A 105 18.40 -14.89 -16.43
C ILE A 105 19.80 -15.51 -16.65
N GLU A 106 20.71 -14.79 -17.28
CA GLU A 106 22.08 -15.24 -17.54
C GLU A 106 22.81 -15.54 -16.23
N ASN A 107 22.67 -14.68 -15.21
CA ASN A 107 23.26 -14.88 -13.89
C ASN A 107 22.66 -16.11 -13.19
N LEU A 108 21.36 -16.33 -13.31
CA LEU A 108 20.71 -17.52 -12.75
C LEU A 108 21.21 -18.77 -13.45
N LEU A 109 21.28 -18.78 -14.79
CA LEU A 109 21.72 -19.93 -15.58
C LEU A 109 23.20 -20.24 -15.41
N ALA A 110 24.01 -19.30 -14.93
CA ALA A 110 25.42 -19.57 -14.59
C ALA A 110 25.58 -20.52 -13.39
N THR A 111 24.57 -20.60 -12.52
CA THR A 111 24.57 -21.44 -11.31
C THR A 111 23.53 -22.57 -11.36
N GLU A 112 22.42 -22.36 -12.06
CA GLU A 112 21.28 -23.27 -12.13
C GLU A 112 20.93 -23.57 -13.58
N SER A 113 21.16 -24.81 -14.03
CA SER A 113 20.88 -25.22 -15.42
C SER A 113 19.45 -25.75 -15.61
N ASP A 114 18.77 -26.15 -14.56
CA ASP A 114 17.40 -26.68 -14.56
C ASP A 114 16.50 -25.79 -13.71
N LEU A 115 15.62 -25.06 -14.38
CA LEU A 115 14.64 -24.16 -13.76
C LEU A 115 13.27 -24.80 -13.55
N SER A 116 13.18 -26.14 -13.68
CA SER A 116 11.91 -26.86 -13.47
C SER A 116 11.35 -26.59 -12.06
N GLY A 117 10.06 -26.30 -12.01
CA GLY A 117 9.37 -25.92 -10.77
C GLY A 117 9.41 -24.43 -10.43
N LEU A 118 10.15 -23.60 -11.17
CA LEU A 118 10.09 -22.15 -11.07
C LEU A 118 8.95 -21.62 -11.94
N THR A 119 8.07 -20.80 -11.33
CA THR A 119 7.05 -20.01 -12.05
C THR A 119 7.46 -18.55 -12.06
N VAL A 120 7.35 -17.90 -13.23
CA VAL A 120 7.73 -16.51 -13.41
C VAL A 120 6.69 -15.71 -14.19
N HIS A 121 6.65 -14.40 -13.92
CA HIS A 121 6.01 -13.42 -14.78
C HIS A 121 7.07 -12.49 -15.40
N LEU A 122 6.93 -12.23 -16.69
CA LEU A 122 7.78 -11.27 -17.40
C LEU A 122 7.29 -9.85 -17.10
N LYS A 123 8.17 -8.96 -16.67
CA LYS A 123 7.85 -7.55 -16.47
C LYS A 123 8.23 -6.72 -17.69
N ILE A 124 7.27 -5.96 -18.18
CA ILE A 124 7.46 -5.00 -19.26
C ILE A 124 7.52 -3.58 -18.69
N ASP A 125 8.53 -2.82 -19.09
CA ASP A 125 8.57 -1.38 -18.86
C ASP A 125 7.97 -0.65 -20.08
N SER A 126 6.69 -0.39 -20.03
CA SER A 126 5.97 0.35 -21.06
C SER A 126 6.03 1.87 -20.89
N GLY A 127 6.78 2.35 -19.88
CA GLY A 127 6.96 3.77 -19.63
C GLY A 127 6.99 4.18 -18.15
N MET A 128 6.89 3.23 -17.20
CA MET A 128 7.10 3.53 -15.77
C MET A 128 8.56 3.92 -15.49
N GLY A 129 9.51 3.40 -16.27
CA GLY A 129 10.93 3.76 -16.17
C GLY A 129 11.63 3.20 -14.94
N ARG A 130 11.16 2.06 -14.42
CA ARG A 130 11.68 1.49 -13.17
C ARG A 130 12.35 0.14 -13.37
N ILE A 131 11.62 -0.86 -13.85
CA ILE A 131 12.12 -2.21 -14.17
C ILE A 131 11.30 -2.78 -15.34
N GLY A 132 11.91 -3.66 -16.14
CA GLY A 132 11.24 -4.42 -17.19
C GLY A 132 11.91 -4.37 -18.54
N PHE A 133 11.53 -5.32 -19.39
CA PHE A 133 11.92 -5.36 -20.79
C PHE A 133 11.26 -4.21 -21.56
N ARG A 134 11.98 -3.62 -22.49
CA ARG A 134 11.49 -2.46 -23.26
C ARG A 134 11.18 -2.76 -24.71
N SER A 135 11.39 -3.99 -25.15
CA SER A 135 11.11 -4.42 -26.52
C SER A 135 10.54 -5.84 -26.58
N THR A 136 9.80 -6.12 -27.64
CA THR A 136 9.31 -7.47 -27.96
C THR A 136 10.47 -8.46 -28.09
N SER A 137 11.57 -8.04 -28.71
CA SER A 137 12.75 -8.91 -28.92
C SER A 137 13.34 -9.38 -27.60
N GLU A 138 13.55 -8.48 -26.63
CA GLU A 138 14.08 -8.84 -25.32
C GLU A 138 13.13 -9.75 -24.55
N ALA A 139 11.83 -9.42 -24.55
CA ALA A 139 10.80 -10.23 -23.86
C ALA A 139 10.70 -11.64 -24.48
N ALA A 140 10.75 -11.76 -25.80
CA ALA A 140 10.73 -13.03 -26.52
C ALA A 140 11.97 -13.88 -26.24
N GLN A 141 13.14 -13.25 -26.21
CA GLN A 141 14.41 -13.92 -25.85
C GLN A 141 14.36 -14.43 -24.41
N ALA A 142 13.91 -13.61 -23.47
CA ALA A 142 13.75 -13.99 -22.08
C ALA A 142 12.80 -15.19 -21.93
N GLN A 143 11.65 -15.14 -22.57
CA GLN A 143 10.67 -16.22 -22.56
C GLN A 143 11.25 -17.53 -23.11
N ALA A 144 11.95 -17.45 -24.22
CA ALA A 144 12.59 -18.63 -24.85
C ALA A 144 13.64 -19.27 -23.94
N LEU A 145 14.56 -18.47 -23.37
CA LEU A 145 15.58 -18.96 -22.45
C LEU A 145 14.98 -19.61 -21.20
N LEU A 146 14.00 -18.98 -20.58
CA LEU A 146 13.36 -19.51 -19.39
C LEU A 146 12.66 -20.85 -19.67
N LYS A 147 11.91 -20.95 -20.79
CA LYS A 147 11.22 -22.18 -21.20
C LYS A 147 12.19 -23.29 -21.59
N GLU A 148 13.28 -22.99 -22.31
CA GLU A 148 14.32 -23.94 -22.68
C GLU A 148 14.92 -24.64 -21.47
N HIS A 149 15.06 -23.90 -20.36
CA HIS A 149 15.57 -24.43 -19.09
C HIS A 149 14.49 -24.93 -18.12
N GLY A 150 13.23 -25.04 -18.55
CA GLY A 150 12.17 -25.71 -17.80
C GLY A 150 11.33 -24.80 -16.90
N ALA A 151 11.55 -23.48 -16.88
CA ALA A 151 10.72 -22.56 -16.12
C ALA A 151 9.31 -22.42 -16.73
N ASN A 152 8.31 -22.26 -15.87
CA ASN A 152 6.94 -21.93 -16.25
C ASN A 152 6.79 -20.42 -16.40
N VAL A 153 6.73 -19.90 -17.61
CA VAL A 153 6.44 -18.49 -17.90
C VAL A 153 4.93 -18.31 -17.92
N GLU A 154 4.35 -18.10 -16.73
CA GLU A 154 2.91 -18.06 -16.52
C GLU A 154 2.28 -16.73 -16.93
N GLY A 155 3.00 -15.63 -16.74
CA GLY A 155 2.43 -14.30 -16.93
C GLY A 155 3.35 -13.27 -17.57
N ILE A 156 2.74 -12.18 -18.00
CA ILE A 156 3.39 -10.97 -18.49
C ILE A 156 2.63 -9.75 -18.00
N PHE A 157 3.34 -8.71 -17.53
CA PHE A 157 2.68 -7.55 -16.97
C PHE A 157 3.45 -6.25 -17.11
N THR A 158 2.72 -5.15 -16.98
CA THR A 158 3.28 -3.80 -16.87
C THR A 158 2.69 -3.06 -15.67
N HIS A 159 3.08 -1.80 -15.50
CA HIS A 159 2.57 -0.91 -14.46
C HIS A 159 2.42 0.51 -15.00
N PHE A 160 1.25 1.12 -14.76
CA PHE A 160 0.95 2.47 -15.22
C PHE A 160 1.43 3.51 -14.23
N ALA A 161 2.00 4.58 -14.76
CA ALA A 161 2.56 5.69 -13.97
C ALA A 161 1.52 6.77 -13.65
N THR A 162 0.49 6.94 -14.50
CA THR A 162 -0.41 8.09 -14.48
C THR A 162 -1.91 7.72 -14.59
N ALA A 163 -2.28 6.50 -14.19
CA ALA A 163 -3.68 6.05 -14.26
C ALA A 163 -4.62 6.78 -13.28
N ASP A 164 -4.06 7.54 -12.35
CA ASP A 164 -4.72 8.34 -11.32
C ASP A 164 -4.65 9.87 -11.58
N GLU A 165 -4.28 10.27 -12.81
CA GLU A 165 -4.20 11.66 -13.22
C GLU A 165 -5.41 12.04 -14.10
N GLU A 166 -5.69 13.35 -14.21
CA GLU A 166 -6.78 13.87 -15.06
C GLU A 166 -6.51 13.63 -16.56
N SER A 167 -5.23 13.62 -16.97
CA SER A 167 -4.84 13.40 -18.35
C SER A 167 -4.53 11.94 -18.62
N ASP A 168 -5.23 11.35 -19.57
CA ASP A 168 -5.03 9.98 -20.05
C ASP A 168 -3.91 9.83 -21.10
N SER A 169 -3.28 10.93 -21.51
CA SER A 169 -2.34 10.92 -22.64
C SER A 169 -1.19 9.93 -22.43
N TYR A 170 -0.50 10.01 -21.28
CA TYR A 170 0.63 9.13 -20.99
C TYR A 170 0.18 7.70 -20.65
N PHE A 171 -0.96 7.57 -19.97
CA PHE A 171 -1.59 6.27 -19.74
C PHE A 171 -1.84 5.52 -21.05
N ASN A 172 -2.44 6.18 -22.04
CA ASN A 172 -2.71 5.60 -23.35
C ASN A 172 -1.42 5.22 -24.10
N GLN A 173 -0.37 6.04 -24.02
CA GLN A 173 0.94 5.71 -24.59
C GLN A 173 1.52 4.42 -23.99
N GLN A 174 1.45 4.29 -22.67
CA GLN A 174 1.92 3.08 -21.98
C GLN A 174 1.08 1.86 -22.36
N LEU A 175 -0.24 2.01 -22.44
CA LEU A 175 -1.16 0.94 -22.80
C LEU A 175 -0.88 0.42 -24.22
N GLU A 176 -0.75 1.32 -25.20
CA GLU A 176 -0.44 0.93 -26.58
C GLU A 176 0.95 0.28 -26.69
N CYS A 177 1.97 0.83 -26.02
CA CYS A 177 3.30 0.22 -25.98
C CYS A 177 3.24 -1.22 -25.41
N PHE A 178 2.49 -1.45 -24.35
CA PHE A 178 2.32 -2.79 -23.77
C PHE A 178 1.60 -3.74 -24.73
N LYS A 179 0.53 -3.29 -25.37
CA LYS A 179 -0.22 -4.06 -26.38
C LYS A 179 0.66 -4.45 -27.57
N GLU A 180 1.48 -3.52 -28.08
CA GLU A 180 2.40 -3.77 -29.19
C GLU A 180 3.43 -4.84 -28.83
N ILE A 181 4.01 -4.78 -27.62
CA ILE A 181 4.96 -5.78 -27.15
C ILE A 181 4.31 -7.16 -27.08
N ILE A 182 3.11 -7.27 -26.51
CA ILE A 182 2.37 -8.54 -26.41
C ILE A 182 2.04 -9.07 -27.81
N ALA A 183 1.53 -8.22 -28.69
CA ALA A 183 1.13 -8.61 -30.05
C ALA A 183 2.31 -9.14 -30.89
N GLY A 184 3.53 -8.71 -30.59
CA GLY A 184 4.73 -9.15 -31.26
C GLY A 184 5.30 -10.48 -30.73
N LEU A 185 4.81 -11.03 -29.62
CA LEU A 185 5.22 -12.31 -29.08
C LEU A 185 4.60 -13.45 -29.90
N GLN A 186 5.37 -14.51 -30.16
CA GLN A 186 4.84 -15.70 -30.85
C GLN A 186 3.86 -16.48 -29.95
N GLU A 187 4.10 -16.48 -28.67
CA GLU A 187 3.24 -17.08 -27.64
C GLU A 187 3.08 -16.11 -26.50
N VAL A 188 1.84 -15.69 -26.26
CA VAL A 188 1.49 -14.80 -25.15
C VAL A 188 1.30 -15.65 -23.90
N PRO A 189 1.95 -15.33 -22.75
CA PRO A 189 1.69 -16.01 -21.49
C PRO A 189 0.21 -16.00 -21.11
N GLU A 190 -0.22 -17.01 -20.37
CA GLU A 190 -1.63 -17.19 -19.99
C GLU A 190 -2.20 -15.99 -19.21
N LEU A 191 -1.41 -15.44 -18.29
CA LEU A 191 -1.82 -14.30 -17.47
C LEU A 191 -1.22 -13.00 -18.01
N VAL A 192 -2.08 -12.11 -18.46
CA VAL A 192 -1.71 -10.75 -18.87
C VAL A 192 -2.33 -9.76 -17.91
N HIS A 193 -1.52 -8.96 -17.22
CA HIS A 193 -2.05 -8.00 -16.28
C HIS A 193 -1.29 -6.66 -16.31
N ALA A 194 -2.04 -5.58 -16.18
CA ALA A 194 -1.49 -4.23 -16.21
C ALA A 194 -2.10 -3.34 -15.11
N SER A 195 -3.33 -3.67 -14.68
CA SER A 195 -4.16 -2.81 -13.85
C SER A 195 -3.72 -2.81 -12.39
N ASN A 196 -3.32 -1.64 -11.89
CA ASN A 196 -3.22 -1.32 -10.47
C ASN A 196 -4.60 -0.83 -9.94
N SER A 197 -4.68 -0.34 -8.71
CA SER A 197 -5.91 0.22 -8.15
C SER A 197 -6.52 1.32 -9.01
N ALA A 198 -5.72 2.27 -9.46
CA ALA A 198 -6.19 3.40 -10.27
C ALA A 198 -6.78 2.93 -11.60
N THR A 199 -6.10 2.05 -12.32
CA THR A 199 -6.61 1.48 -13.56
C THR A 199 -7.91 0.71 -13.33
N THR A 200 -8.00 -0.05 -12.26
CA THR A 200 -9.19 -0.82 -11.90
C THR A 200 -10.40 0.09 -11.65
N LEU A 201 -10.18 1.27 -11.04
CA LEU A 201 -11.23 2.24 -10.73
C LEU A 201 -11.66 3.05 -11.96
N TRP A 202 -10.72 3.62 -12.72
CA TRP A 202 -11.02 4.62 -13.74
C TRP A 202 -10.83 4.17 -15.18
N HIS A 203 -10.20 3.02 -15.41
CA HIS A 203 -9.89 2.47 -16.74
C HIS A 203 -10.27 0.98 -16.86
N ALA A 204 -11.42 0.61 -16.30
CA ALA A 204 -11.85 -0.80 -16.25
C ALA A 204 -11.99 -1.46 -17.66
N GLU A 205 -12.22 -0.67 -18.69
CA GLU A 205 -12.29 -1.12 -20.09
C GLU A 205 -10.94 -1.56 -20.66
N THR A 206 -9.83 -1.23 -20.01
CA THR A 206 -8.47 -1.59 -20.43
C THR A 206 -7.91 -2.82 -19.70
N ILE A 207 -8.70 -3.44 -18.84
CA ILE A 207 -8.30 -4.60 -18.06
C ILE A 207 -8.08 -5.80 -18.98
N PHE A 208 -6.92 -6.47 -18.82
CA PHE A 208 -6.66 -7.77 -19.44
C PHE A 208 -7.33 -8.89 -18.63
N ASN A 209 -6.64 -9.94 -18.22
CA ASN A 209 -7.29 -11.03 -17.50
C ASN A 209 -7.07 -11.04 -15.98
N ALA A 210 -6.34 -10.06 -15.44
CA ALA A 210 -6.16 -9.91 -14.01
C ALA A 210 -5.96 -8.44 -13.59
N VAL A 211 -6.33 -8.13 -12.33
CA VAL A 211 -6.11 -6.83 -11.68
C VAL A 211 -5.31 -7.02 -10.38
N ARG A 212 -4.53 -6.01 -10.01
CA ARG A 212 -3.76 -5.95 -8.76
C ARG A 212 -4.31 -4.83 -7.89
N MET A 213 -5.14 -5.20 -6.92
CA MET A 213 -5.79 -4.27 -6.01
C MET A 213 -4.85 -3.95 -4.84
N GLY A 214 -4.44 -2.70 -4.73
CA GLY A 214 -3.61 -2.17 -3.64
C GLY A 214 -4.38 -1.15 -2.81
N ASP A 215 -4.04 0.12 -2.96
CA ASP A 215 -4.54 1.24 -2.16
C ASP A 215 -6.06 1.26 -1.99
N SER A 216 -6.79 1.08 -3.07
CA SER A 216 -8.26 1.07 -3.07
C SER A 216 -8.86 -0.10 -2.28
N MET A 217 -8.16 -1.22 -2.18
CA MET A 217 -8.58 -2.35 -1.34
C MET A 217 -8.65 -1.96 0.14
N TYR A 218 -7.79 -1.04 0.57
CA TYR A 218 -7.77 -0.50 1.93
C TYR A 218 -8.74 0.69 2.12
N GLY A 219 -9.52 1.02 1.10
CA GLY A 219 -10.53 2.08 1.14
C GLY A 219 -9.97 3.48 0.89
N LEU A 220 -8.78 3.57 0.30
CA LEU A 220 -8.13 4.83 -0.01
C LEU A 220 -8.33 5.19 -1.49
N ASN A 221 -8.38 6.49 -1.78
CA ASN A 221 -8.40 7.00 -3.15
C ASN A 221 -6.96 7.09 -3.69
N PRO A 222 -6.59 6.30 -4.71
CA PRO A 222 -5.23 6.30 -5.26
C PRO A 222 -4.78 7.65 -5.81
N SER A 223 -5.71 8.50 -6.25
CA SER A 223 -5.43 9.85 -6.74
C SER A 223 -5.33 10.89 -5.61
N GLY A 224 -5.56 10.48 -4.37
CA GLY A 224 -5.73 11.42 -3.26
C GLY A 224 -7.03 12.20 -3.39
N GLN A 225 -6.98 13.39 -3.97
CA GLN A 225 -8.13 14.29 -4.18
C GLN A 225 -8.29 14.73 -5.64
N VAL A 226 -7.50 14.18 -6.58
CA VAL A 226 -7.51 14.60 -7.99
C VAL A 226 -8.75 14.10 -8.71
N LEU A 227 -9.09 12.82 -8.52
CA LEU A 227 -10.24 12.18 -9.15
C LEU A 227 -11.24 11.71 -8.10
N ASP A 228 -12.53 11.87 -8.38
CA ASP A 228 -13.57 11.29 -7.54
C ASP A 228 -13.61 9.76 -7.70
N LEU A 229 -13.90 9.06 -6.60
CA LEU A 229 -14.12 7.62 -6.65
C LEU A 229 -15.39 7.32 -7.46
N PRO A 230 -15.37 6.35 -8.39
CA PRO A 230 -16.53 6.02 -9.20
C PRO A 230 -17.63 5.29 -8.40
N TYR A 231 -17.29 4.78 -7.24
CA TYR A 231 -18.18 4.13 -6.27
C TYR A 231 -17.57 4.19 -4.87
N GLU A 232 -18.39 3.95 -3.85
CA GLU A 232 -17.96 4.03 -2.47
C GLU A 232 -16.92 2.96 -2.12
N LEU A 233 -15.85 3.38 -1.44
CA LEU A 233 -14.90 2.53 -0.75
C LEU A 233 -14.90 2.90 0.74
N LYS A 234 -14.64 1.91 1.59
CA LYS A 234 -14.64 2.09 3.05
C LYS A 234 -13.21 2.07 3.58
N PRO A 235 -12.71 3.17 4.18
CA PRO A 235 -11.40 3.17 4.83
C PRO A 235 -11.33 2.09 5.90
N ALA A 236 -10.27 1.28 5.84
CA ALA A 236 -10.11 0.13 6.72
C ALA A 236 -9.34 0.46 8.01
N LEU A 237 -8.59 1.58 8.04
CA LEU A 237 -7.71 1.91 9.16
C LEU A 237 -8.23 3.12 9.93
N THR A 238 -8.33 2.96 11.26
CA THR A 238 -8.50 4.06 12.22
C THR A 238 -7.26 4.11 13.12
N LEU A 239 -6.64 5.27 13.28
CA LEU A 239 -5.53 5.48 14.21
C LEU A 239 -6.03 6.28 15.41
N GLU A 240 -5.96 5.69 16.59
CA GLU A 240 -6.38 6.32 17.82
C GLU A 240 -5.35 6.22 18.94
N THR A 241 -5.49 7.11 19.89
CA THR A 241 -4.73 7.15 21.14
C THR A 241 -5.61 7.67 22.29
N ALA A 242 -5.01 8.03 23.42
CA ALA A 242 -5.72 8.64 24.52
C ALA A 242 -4.86 9.68 25.24
N ILE A 243 -5.52 10.58 25.97
CA ILE A 243 -4.88 11.57 26.82
C ILE A 243 -4.20 10.85 27.99
N ILE A 244 -2.88 11.05 28.13
CA ILE A 244 -2.09 10.50 29.25
C ILE A 244 -1.68 11.53 30.28
N HIS A 245 -1.71 12.79 29.92
CA HIS A 245 -1.44 13.90 30.82
C HIS A 245 -2.19 15.14 30.36
N VAL A 246 -2.66 15.95 31.31
CA VAL A 246 -3.34 17.20 31.04
C VAL A 246 -2.84 18.26 32.04
N LYS A 247 -2.67 19.48 31.57
CA LYS A 247 -2.25 20.63 32.41
C LYS A 247 -2.82 21.93 31.87
N THR A 248 -3.02 22.90 32.75
CA THR A 248 -3.26 24.29 32.39
C THR A 248 -1.93 25.04 32.41
N VAL A 249 -1.65 25.83 31.38
CA VAL A 249 -0.45 26.63 31.26
C VAL A 249 -0.81 28.11 31.14
N PRO A 250 -0.01 29.02 31.74
CA PRO A 250 -0.25 30.46 31.62
C PRO A 250 0.15 31.00 30.25
N ALA A 251 -0.27 32.19 29.92
CA ALA A 251 0.25 32.96 28.80
C ALA A 251 1.79 33.04 28.87
N GLY A 252 2.44 32.92 27.73
CA GLY A 252 3.90 32.92 27.62
C GLY A 252 4.57 31.56 27.80
N ALA A 253 3.86 30.54 28.25
CA ALA A 253 4.42 29.19 28.39
C ALA A 253 4.75 28.60 27.01
N CYS A 254 5.93 27.99 26.89
CA CYS A 254 6.41 27.36 25.64
C CYS A 254 6.19 25.85 25.66
N MET A 255 5.94 25.26 24.46
CA MET A 255 5.74 23.83 24.26
C MET A 255 6.75 23.25 23.28
N GLY A 256 7.29 22.07 23.64
CA GLY A 256 8.09 21.22 22.78
C GLY A 256 9.50 21.71 22.53
N TYR A 257 10.25 20.92 21.75
CA TYR A 257 11.63 21.22 21.37
C TYR A 257 11.75 22.53 20.58
N GLY A 258 12.72 23.35 20.97
CA GLY A 258 12.97 24.65 20.33
C GLY A 258 11.95 25.72 20.70
N ALA A 259 11.04 25.44 21.67
CA ALA A 259 10.01 26.38 22.12
C ALA A 259 9.25 27.04 20.94
N THR A 260 8.94 26.26 19.92
CA THR A 260 8.33 26.75 18.66
C THR A 260 6.87 27.15 18.80
N TYR A 261 6.22 26.76 19.89
CA TYR A 261 4.88 27.21 20.28
C TYR A 261 4.96 27.97 21.60
N GLN A 262 4.34 29.13 21.66
CA GLN A 262 4.15 29.91 22.88
C GLN A 262 2.67 30.20 23.09
N ALA A 263 2.16 29.89 24.25
CA ALA A 263 0.77 30.17 24.61
C ALA A 263 0.53 31.68 24.68
N ASP A 264 -0.49 32.18 23.97
CA ASP A 264 -0.89 33.60 23.96
C ASP A 264 -1.81 33.98 25.13
N SER A 265 -2.37 32.98 25.77
CA SER A 265 -3.33 33.08 26.86
C SER A 265 -3.20 31.86 27.78
N GLU A 266 -3.97 31.79 28.84
CA GLU A 266 -4.10 30.55 29.61
C GLU A 266 -4.74 29.47 28.75
N GLN A 267 -4.09 28.28 28.67
CA GLN A 267 -4.51 27.17 27.81
C GLN A 267 -4.45 25.82 28.50
N VAL A 268 -5.35 24.93 28.08
CA VAL A 268 -5.35 23.52 28.51
C VAL A 268 -4.55 22.74 27.47
N ILE A 269 -3.50 22.04 27.89
CA ILE A 269 -2.62 21.25 27.05
C ILE A 269 -2.66 19.78 27.49
N ALA A 270 -2.95 18.90 26.54
CA ALA A 270 -2.84 17.45 26.71
C ALA A 270 -1.55 16.90 26.12
N THR A 271 -1.07 15.81 26.67
CA THR A 271 0.00 15.00 26.09
C THR A 271 -0.55 13.65 25.63
N LEU A 272 -0.21 13.26 24.42
CA LEU A 272 -0.62 12.01 23.79
C LEU A 272 0.62 11.14 23.51
N PRO A 273 0.56 9.80 23.74
CA PRO A 273 1.70 8.90 23.59
C PRO A 273 1.86 8.39 22.16
N ILE A 274 2.06 9.29 21.23
CA ILE A 274 2.39 9.00 19.83
C ILE A 274 3.38 10.04 19.33
N GLY A 275 4.37 9.61 18.54
CA GLY A 275 5.37 10.48 17.96
C GLY A 275 5.97 9.95 16.68
N TYR A 276 7.09 10.52 16.23
CA TYR A 276 7.63 10.17 14.92
C TYR A 276 8.22 8.75 14.84
N ALA A 277 8.59 8.14 15.96
CA ALA A 277 8.99 6.72 15.98
C ALA A 277 7.82 5.75 15.77
N ASP A 278 6.59 6.24 15.90
CA ASP A 278 5.36 5.50 15.62
C ASP A 278 4.88 5.67 14.17
N GLY A 279 5.46 6.61 13.44
CA GLY A 279 5.03 7.01 12.09
C GLY A 279 4.21 8.29 12.04
N TRP A 280 3.98 8.96 13.20
CA TRP A 280 3.38 10.30 13.25
C TRP A 280 4.47 11.34 13.11
N THR A 281 4.76 11.71 11.88
CA THR A 281 5.99 12.40 11.49
C THR A 281 6.15 13.81 12.07
N ARG A 282 7.38 14.29 12.07
CA ARG A 282 7.76 15.52 12.75
C ARG A 282 7.13 16.79 12.16
N ASP A 283 6.72 16.75 10.91
CA ASP A 283 6.02 17.80 10.16
C ASP A 283 4.53 17.94 10.54
N MET A 284 4.00 17.06 11.42
CA MET A 284 2.62 17.12 11.89
C MET A 284 2.34 18.21 12.94
N GLN A 285 3.32 19.05 13.28
CA GLN A 285 3.06 20.25 14.08
C GLN A 285 2.00 21.13 13.42
N ASN A 286 1.07 21.67 14.21
CA ASN A 286 -0.08 22.47 13.79
C ASN A 286 -1.20 21.71 13.06
N PHE A 287 -1.03 20.40 12.80
CA PHE A 287 -2.14 19.58 12.33
C PHE A 287 -3.18 19.38 13.44
N LEU A 288 -4.31 18.81 13.09
CA LEU A 288 -5.45 18.64 13.99
C LEU A 288 -5.65 17.18 14.38
N VAL A 289 -6.17 16.95 15.57
CA VAL A 289 -6.69 15.65 16.05
C VAL A 289 -8.11 15.84 16.55
N LEU A 290 -8.88 14.76 16.66
CA LEU A 290 -10.25 14.81 17.17
C LEU A 290 -10.30 14.35 18.63
N VAL A 291 -10.88 15.17 19.47
CA VAL A 291 -11.18 14.87 20.90
C VAL A 291 -12.62 15.22 21.16
N ASP A 292 -13.47 14.23 21.51
CA ASP A 292 -14.89 14.44 21.79
C ASP A 292 -15.59 15.22 20.65
N GLY A 293 -15.33 14.83 19.38
CA GLY A 293 -15.87 15.49 18.20
C GLY A 293 -15.32 16.90 17.93
N GLN A 294 -14.29 17.35 18.64
CA GLN A 294 -13.67 18.66 18.47
C GLN A 294 -12.30 18.56 17.81
N LEU A 295 -12.04 19.39 16.81
CA LEU A 295 -10.73 19.53 16.20
C LEU A 295 -9.79 20.31 17.12
N CYS A 296 -8.73 19.67 17.57
CA CYS A 296 -7.75 20.20 18.51
C CYS A 296 -6.36 20.25 17.85
N PRO A 297 -5.67 21.40 17.86
CA PRO A 297 -4.38 21.55 17.18
C PRO A 297 -3.23 20.93 17.98
N ILE A 298 -2.33 20.28 17.27
CA ILE A 298 -1.01 19.87 17.77
C ILE A 298 -0.18 21.13 17.97
N VAL A 299 0.32 21.37 19.16
CA VAL A 299 1.11 22.53 19.53
C VAL A 299 2.54 22.14 19.88
N GLY A 300 3.52 22.89 19.36
CA GLY A 300 4.92 22.53 19.48
C GLY A 300 5.32 21.37 18.55
N ARG A 301 6.62 21.10 18.51
CA ARG A 301 7.17 20.04 17.62
C ARG A 301 6.77 18.67 18.11
N VAL A 302 6.50 17.77 17.15
CA VAL A 302 6.33 16.34 17.42
C VAL A 302 7.65 15.77 17.96
N SER A 303 7.57 15.07 19.08
CA SER A 303 8.69 14.36 19.70
C SER A 303 8.77 12.91 19.20
N MET A 304 9.79 12.16 19.62
CA MET A 304 9.95 10.75 19.25
C MET A 304 8.74 9.92 19.64
N ASP A 305 8.20 10.13 20.85
CA ASP A 305 7.23 9.25 21.50
C ASP A 305 5.93 9.97 21.90
N GLN A 306 5.87 11.30 21.80
CA GLN A 306 4.76 12.12 22.34
C GLN A 306 4.50 13.34 21.47
N ILE A 307 3.24 13.77 21.50
CA ILE A 307 2.79 15.07 21.00
C ILE A 307 2.02 15.82 22.06
N THR A 308 1.97 17.12 21.97
CA THR A 308 1.13 18.00 22.79
C THR A 308 0.03 18.62 21.96
N VAL A 309 -1.18 18.70 22.54
CA VAL A 309 -2.40 19.17 21.87
C VAL A 309 -3.09 20.20 22.74
N ARG A 310 -3.52 21.32 22.14
CA ARG A 310 -4.34 22.31 22.83
C ARG A 310 -5.80 21.87 22.84
N LEU A 311 -6.39 21.81 24.03
CA LEU A 311 -7.78 21.41 24.25
C LEU A 311 -8.68 22.61 24.52
N PRO A 312 -9.99 22.55 24.17
CA PRO A 312 -10.97 23.59 24.49
C PRO A 312 -11.35 23.63 25.99
N LYS A 313 -11.15 22.50 26.69
CA LYS A 313 -11.42 22.31 28.11
C LYS A 313 -10.60 21.17 28.68
N ILE A 314 -10.65 20.98 29.99
CA ILE A 314 -10.03 19.83 30.65
C ILE A 314 -10.87 18.57 30.36
N TYR A 315 -10.23 17.52 29.86
CA TYR A 315 -10.79 16.17 29.70
C TYR A 315 -10.11 15.21 30.67
N PRO A 316 -10.82 14.16 31.12
CA PRO A 316 -10.22 13.11 31.94
C PRO A 316 -9.05 12.40 31.25
N LEU A 317 -8.09 11.89 32.03
CA LEU A 317 -7.08 10.97 31.52
C LEU A 317 -7.77 9.73 30.94
N GLY A 318 -7.25 9.19 29.83
CA GLY A 318 -7.84 8.07 29.11
C GLY A 318 -8.91 8.48 28.08
N THR A 319 -9.27 9.76 27.98
CA THR A 319 -10.18 10.23 26.92
C THR A 319 -9.57 9.89 25.56
N LYS A 320 -10.38 9.24 24.70
CA LYS A 320 -10.00 8.84 23.35
C LYS A 320 -9.65 10.06 22.48
N VAL A 321 -8.63 9.90 21.69
CA VAL A 321 -8.22 10.87 20.65
C VAL A 321 -8.10 10.15 19.34
N THR A 322 -8.76 10.65 18.30
CA THR A 322 -8.70 10.10 16.95
C THR A 322 -7.75 10.93 16.10
N LEU A 323 -6.73 10.26 15.55
CA LEU A 323 -5.75 10.87 14.67
C LEU A 323 -6.09 10.65 13.18
N ILE A 324 -6.58 9.46 12.84
CA ILE A 324 -7.16 9.11 11.54
C ILE A 324 -8.44 8.33 11.82
N GLY A 325 -9.55 8.78 11.27
CA GLY A 325 -10.86 8.17 11.47
C GLY A 325 -11.93 9.18 11.87
N SER A 326 -13.08 8.68 12.28
CA SER A 326 -14.25 9.49 12.63
C SER A 326 -14.43 9.59 14.15
N ASP A 327 -14.90 10.76 14.60
CA ASP A 327 -15.34 11.00 15.95
C ASP A 327 -16.52 11.99 15.94
N GLY A 328 -17.71 11.51 16.29
CA GLY A 328 -18.97 12.24 16.10
C GLY A 328 -19.29 12.43 14.61
N ASP A 329 -19.51 13.67 14.23
CA ASP A 329 -19.82 14.08 12.85
C ASP A 329 -18.60 14.53 12.04
N LYS A 330 -17.40 14.40 12.61
CA LYS A 330 -16.15 14.81 12.00
C LYS A 330 -15.24 13.62 11.70
N GLU A 331 -14.41 13.79 10.67
CA GLU A 331 -13.47 12.79 10.22
C GLU A 331 -12.13 13.44 9.86
N ILE A 332 -11.06 12.73 10.15
CA ILE A 332 -9.71 13.00 9.61
C ILE A 332 -9.32 11.77 8.80
N THR A 333 -9.14 11.95 7.49
CA THR A 333 -8.74 10.86 6.60
C THR A 333 -7.22 10.74 6.50
N ALA A 334 -6.72 9.58 6.08
CA ALA A 334 -5.30 9.41 5.73
C ALA A 334 -4.90 10.37 4.59
N THR A 335 -5.83 10.69 3.69
CA THR A 335 -5.60 11.67 2.62
C THR A 335 -5.46 13.10 3.17
N ASP A 336 -6.23 13.49 4.20
CA ASP A 336 -6.05 14.80 4.87
C ASP A 336 -4.65 14.93 5.46
N VAL A 337 -4.17 13.88 6.11
CA VAL A 337 -2.80 13.83 6.64
C VAL A 337 -1.77 13.94 5.51
N ALA A 338 -1.97 13.21 4.42
CA ALA A 338 -1.09 13.23 3.24
C ALA A 338 -1.03 14.62 2.61
N VAL A 339 -2.16 15.27 2.41
CA VAL A 339 -2.25 16.64 1.85
C VAL A 339 -1.49 17.63 2.74
N TYR A 340 -1.70 17.56 4.05
CA TYR A 340 -0.99 18.42 5.00
C TYR A 340 0.53 18.23 4.93
N ARG A 341 1.00 17.00 4.79
CA ARG A 341 2.42 16.64 4.71
C ARG A 341 3.03 16.87 3.33
N GLY A 342 2.24 17.13 2.29
CA GLY A 342 2.72 17.21 0.91
C GLY A 342 3.17 15.84 0.36
N THR A 343 2.46 14.78 0.71
CA THR A 343 2.72 13.40 0.26
C THR A 343 1.41 12.70 -0.18
N ILE A 344 1.44 11.38 -0.30
CA ILE A 344 0.31 10.54 -0.70
C ILE A 344 -0.19 9.68 0.47
N ASN A 345 -1.46 9.28 0.44
CA ASN A 345 -2.06 8.47 1.50
C ASN A 345 -1.38 7.10 1.69
N TYR A 346 -0.79 6.52 0.63
CA TYR A 346 0.06 5.33 0.69
C TYR A 346 1.17 5.45 1.75
N GLU A 347 1.92 6.55 1.70
CA GLU A 347 3.05 6.77 2.62
C GLU A 347 2.56 6.94 4.06
N VAL A 348 1.44 7.63 4.27
CA VAL A 348 0.85 7.86 5.60
C VAL A 348 0.59 6.54 6.32
N VAL A 349 -0.08 5.61 5.66
CA VAL A 349 -0.43 4.30 6.27
C VAL A 349 0.77 3.36 6.37
N CYS A 350 1.65 3.36 5.36
CA CYS A 350 2.85 2.51 5.35
C CYS A 350 3.88 2.90 6.42
N LEU A 351 3.93 4.16 6.84
CA LEU A 351 4.88 4.64 7.84
C LEU A 351 4.51 4.28 9.28
N LEU A 352 3.29 3.80 9.54
CA LEU A 352 2.92 3.33 10.87
C LEU A 352 3.81 2.15 11.27
N SER A 353 4.68 2.38 12.26
CA SER A 353 5.66 1.40 12.71
C SER A 353 5.02 0.26 13.49
N ASP A 354 5.78 -0.81 13.72
CA ASP A 354 5.35 -1.96 14.52
C ASP A 354 5.18 -1.63 16.01
N ARG A 355 5.61 -0.44 16.45
CA ARG A 355 5.31 0.08 17.78
C ARG A 355 3.82 0.37 18.00
N VAL A 356 3.06 0.57 16.94
CA VAL A 356 1.61 0.76 16.96
C VAL A 356 0.95 -0.60 16.76
N PRO A 357 0.34 -1.20 17.80
CA PRO A 357 -0.33 -2.49 17.64
C PRO A 357 -1.54 -2.35 16.70
N ARG A 358 -1.80 -3.39 15.90
CA ARG A 358 -2.99 -3.51 15.07
C ARG A 358 -4.01 -4.36 15.79
N GLU A 359 -5.21 -3.83 15.96
CA GLU A 359 -6.36 -4.55 16.49
C GLU A 359 -7.37 -4.77 15.36
N TYR A 360 -7.76 -6.01 15.13
CA TYR A 360 -8.62 -6.41 14.01
C TYR A 360 -10.07 -6.65 14.47
N HIS A 361 -11.03 -6.22 13.64
CA HIS A 361 -12.46 -6.42 13.87
C HIS A 361 -13.24 -6.55 12.57
#